data_97982c60074ffebb4637f8ef51843163
#
_entry.id   97982c60074ffebb4637f8ef51843163
#
_cell.length_a   1.000
_cell.length_b   1.000
_cell.length_c   1.000
_cell.angle_alpha   90.00
_cell.angle_beta   90.00
_cell.angle_gamma   90.00
#
_symmetry.space_group_name_H-M   'P 1'
#
loop_
_entity.id
_entity.type
_entity.pdbx_description
1 polymer ?
#
loop_
_entity_poly.entity_id
_entity_poly.type
_entity_poly.pdbx_seq_one_letter_code
_entity_poly.pdbx_strand_id
1 'polypeptide(L)'
;VAELEEGRIDAAFEGGTTEARLVGTSLGYQRSHNWYVADGRFFNDIDVESGNLVAVIGSQLAQDLFVGFSPIGEKIHAQRVRQRWGDSFDITLTVIGIMEAKGDTGVTEGWDTSIIMPLKTFQERVSGSKRIERIRAEVTDVKLIDQAVIEVNDVLSRQHPGDNEYEIWMATEELATADKVGMIMKLMLGGIASIALLVAGIGIMNIMLISVTERTKEIGLRKAIGAKKRDILLQFLVESATLSLGGGILGIFFGVFLGHTTANLISNMVWEDTQWPVSFSPSAAIVAFIVAMAVGVFFGLYPAQKAARMTPVEALRRE
;
A
#
# COMPACT_ATOMS: atom_id res chain seq x y z
N VAL A 1 18.26 -16.42 10.73
CA VAL A 1 18.15 -15.57 11.92
C VAL A 1 17.10 -16.15 12.84
N ALA A 2 17.47 -16.47 14.09
CA ALA A 2 16.54 -16.93 15.10
C ALA A 2 16.01 -15.72 15.89
N GLU A 3 14.72 -15.73 16.17
CA GLU A 3 14.03 -14.65 16.86
C GLU A 3 13.10 -15.19 17.93
N LEU A 4 13.09 -14.50 19.06
CA LEU A 4 12.10 -14.62 20.12
C LEU A 4 11.51 -13.24 20.35
N GLU A 5 10.23 -13.17 20.52
CA GLU A 5 9.53 -11.92 20.67
C GLU A 5 8.69 -11.94 21.93
N GLU A 6 8.85 -10.94 22.75
CA GLU A 6 7.94 -10.65 23.84
C GLU A 6 7.05 -9.48 23.42
N GLY A 7 5.77 -9.62 23.56
CA GLY A 7 4.82 -8.60 23.14
C GLY A 7 5.02 -7.24 23.82
N ARG A 8 3.95 -6.52 24.10
CA ARG A 8 4.03 -5.21 24.76
C ARG A 8 4.62 -5.32 26.15
N ILE A 9 5.66 -4.55 26.39
CA ILE A 9 6.36 -4.39 27.66
C ILE A 9 6.44 -2.91 28.01
N ASP A 10 6.74 -2.60 29.28
CA ASP A 10 7.02 -1.24 29.72
C ASP A 10 8.53 -1.01 29.67
N ALA A 11 8.96 -0.02 28.92
CA ALA A 11 10.33 0.50 28.91
C ALA A 11 10.40 1.77 29.74
N ALA A 12 11.31 1.84 30.70
CA ALA A 12 11.43 2.97 31.62
C ALA A 12 12.84 3.53 31.66
N PHE A 13 12.94 4.88 31.72
CA PHE A 13 14.16 5.63 31.95
C PHE A 13 13.85 6.91 32.76
N GLU A 14 14.60 7.16 33.85
CA GLU A 14 14.51 8.35 34.72
C GLU A 14 13.08 8.81 35.10
N GLY A 15 12.16 7.86 35.27
CA GLY A 15 10.75 8.14 35.63
C GLY A 15 9.80 8.32 34.45
N GLY A 16 10.30 8.35 33.20
CA GLY A 16 9.50 8.18 31.99
C GLY A 16 9.25 6.69 31.72
N THR A 17 8.06 6.35 31.28
CA THR A 17 7.69 4.99 30.89
C THR A 17 6.93 5.03 29.57
N THR A 18 7.28 4.17 28.64
CA THR A 18 6.58 4.02 27.38
C THR A 18 6.40 2.55 27.02
N GLU A 19 5.41 2.22 26.24
CA GLU A 19 5.24 0.87 25.72
C GLU A 19 6.29 0.57 24.67
N ALA A 20 6.89 -0.61 24.76
CA ALA A 20 7.88 -1.08 23.81
C ALA A 20 7.65 -2.56 23.48
N ARG A 21 8.28 -3.03 22.43
CA ARG A 21 8.32 -4.43 22.03
C ARG A 21 9.73 -4.98 22.29
N LEU A 22 9.85 -6.10 22.97
CA LEU A 22 11.15 -6.70 23.27
C LEU A 22 11.42 -7.86 22.31
N VAL A 23 12.59 -7.81 21.65
CA VAL A 23 13.00 -8.81 20.64
C VAL A 23 14.37 -9.36 21.01
N GLY A 24 14.42 -10.67 21.24
CA GLY A 24 15.68 -11.41 21.37
C GLY A 24 16.07 -12.01 20.02
N THR A 25 17.25 -11.65 19.49
CA THR A 25 17.62 -12.09 18.13
C THR A 25 19.10 -12.38 17.99
N SER A 26 19.48 -12.98 16.84
CA SER A 26 20.86 -13.29 16.46
C SER A 26 21.45 -12.17 15.58
N LEU A 27 22.78 -12.26 15.32
CA LEU A 27 23.56 -11.22 14.63
C LEU A 27 23.07 -10.88 13.20
N GLY A 28 22.44 -11.81 12.53
CA GLY A 28 21.92 -11.59 11.16
C GLY A 28 20.68 -10.70 11.06
N TYR A 29 20.16 -10.21 12.19
CA TYR A 29 18.90 -9.47 12.26
C TYR A 29 18.86 -8.26 11.32
N GLN A 30 19.88 -7.41 11.34
CA GLN A 30 19.94 -6.22 10.52
C GLN A 30 19.82 -6.54 9.03
N ARG A 31 20.51 -7.57 8.57
CA ARG A 31 20.48 -7.99 7.16
C ARG A 31 19.13 -8.59 6.78
N SER A 32 18.59 -9.50 7.58
CA SER A 32 17.35 -10.21 7.27
C SER A 32 16.11 -9.30 7.29
N HIS A 33 16.20 -8.17 8.03
CA HIS A 33 15.13 -7.17 8.10
C HIS A 33 15.42 -5.94 7.24
N ASN A 34 16.61 -5.86 6.58
CA ASN A 34 17.08 -4.65 5.91
C ASN A 34 16.87 -3.41 6.79
N TRP A 35 17.37 -3.51 8.04
CA TRP A 35 17.20 -2.50 9.07
C TRP A 35 18.49 -2.35 9.87
N TYR A 36 19.09 -1.18 9.81
CA TYR A 36 20.45 -0.96 10.27
C TYR A 36 20.51 0.04 11.42
N VAL A 37 21.61 0.00 12.15
CA VAL A 37 21.91 0.96 13.22
C VAL A 37 22.26 2.31 12.60
N ALA A 38 21.55 3.38 13.02
CA ALA A 38 21.81 4.76 12.61
C ALA A 38 22.89 5.42 13.48
N ASP A 39 22.93 5.10 14.78
CA ASP A 39 23.90 5.65 15.73
C ASP A 39 24.35 4.58 16.72
N GLY A 40 25.64 4.60 17.12
CA GLY A 40 26.22 3.58 17.97
C GLY A 40 26.63 2.30 17.22
N ARG A 41 26.38 1.13 17.82
CA ARG A 41 26.71 -0.16 17.22
C ARG A 41 25.62 -1.20 17.50
N PHE A 42 25.57 -2.22 16.67
CA PHE A 42 24.83 -3.45 16.96
C PHE A 42 25.65 -4.34 17.92
N PHE A 43 25.02 -5.31 18.58
CA PHE A 43 25.74 -6.29 19.38
C PHE A 43 26.57 -7.22 18.49
N ASN A 44 27.63 -7.75 19.02
CA ASN A 44 28.60 -8.62 18.33
C ASN A 44 28.65 -10.02 18.99
N ASP A 45 29.53 -10.89 18.46
CA ASP A 45 29.70 -12.27 18.98
C ASP A 45 30.04 -12.29 20.46
N ILE A 46 30.85 -11.36 20.94
CA ILE A 46 31.25 -11.26 22.37
C ILE A 46 30.01 -10.97 23.23
N ASP A 47 29.15 -10.04 22.77
CA ASP A 47 27.92 -9.68 23.49
C ASP A 47 26.98 -10.90 23.59
N VAL A 48 26.87 -11.66 22.48
CA VAL A 48 26.03 -12.86 22.40
C VAL A 48 26.58 -13.98 23.28
N GLU A 49 27.89 -14.30 23.17
CA GLU A 49 28.51 -15.40 23.91
C GLU A 49 28.56 -15.14 25.42
N SER A 50 28.88 -13.91 25.81
CA SER A 50 28.95 -13.51 27.21
C SER A 50 27.58 -13.29 27.86
N GLY A 51 26.51 -13.27 27.09
CA GLY A 51 25.16 -12.94 27.60
C GLY A 51 25.07 -11.51 28.14
N ASN A 52 25.73 -10.55 27.45
CA ASN A 52 25.78 -9.17 27.90
C ASN A 52 24.37 -8.55 27.93
N LEU A 53 24.13 -7.73 28.96
CA LEU A 53 22.88 -7.00 29.13
C LEU A 53 22.90 -5.69 28.30
N VAL A 54 22.93 -5.86 26.98
CA VAL A 54 22.97 -4.75 26.01
C VAL A 54 21.73 -4.75 25.13
N ALA A 55 21.35 -3.57 24.70
CA ALA A 55 20.21 -3.39 23.79
C ALA A 55 20.49 -2.38 22.69
N VAL A 56 19.88 -2.60 21.54
CA VAL A 56 19.71 -1.62 20.47
C VAL A 56 18.24 -1.23 20.44
N ILE A 57 17.93 0.06 20.40
CA ILE A 57 16.57 0.55 20.50
C ILE A 57 16.10 1.17 19.18
N GLY A 58 14.81 1.12 18.93
CA GLY A 58 14.18 1.77 17.79
C GLY A 58 14.23 3.30 17.91
N SER A 59 14.12 3.98 16.79
CA SER A 59 14.27 5.44 16.69
C SER A 59 13.19 6.20 17.47
N GLN A 60 11.94 5.74 17.44
CA GLN A 60 10.83 6.38 18.17
C GLN A 60 10.99 6.17 19.68
N LEU A 61 11.35 4.96 20.09
CA LEU A 61 11.62 4.67 21.51
C LEU A 61 12.73 5.55 22.09
N ALA A 62 13.78 5.79 21.29
CA ALA A 62 14.87 6.70 21.66
C ALA A 62 14.37 8.13 21.89
N GLN A 63 13.48 8.62 21.01
CA GLN A 63 12.91 9.97 21.13
C GLN A 63 11.96 10.10 22.32
N ASP A 64 11.14 9.07 22.57
CA ASP A 64 10.13 9.10 23.62
C ASP A 64 10.75 9.03 25.03
N LEU A 65 11.80 8.22 25.21
CA LEU A 65 12.44 8.04 26.52
C LEU A 65 13.56 9.04 26.81
N PHE A 66 14.29 9.48 25.78
CA PHE A 66 15.52 10.27 25.97
C PHE A 66 15.41 11.67 25.40
N VAL A 67 14.43 12.45 25.87
CA VAL A 67 14.20 13.82 25.40
C VAL A 67 15.41 14.70 25.73
N GLY A 68 16.22 15.04 24.72
CA GLY A 68 17.37 15.94 24.85
C GLY A 68 18.68 15.27 25.34
N PHE A 69 18.70 13.94 25.46
CA PHE A 69 19.90 13.16 25.86
C PHE A 69 20.28 12.18 24.78
N SER A 70 21.58 11.78 24.76
CA SER A 70 22.01 10.63 23.96
C SER A 70 21.66 9.34 24.68
N PRO A 71 20.91 8.41 24.08
CA PRO A 71 20.58 7.13 24.70
C PRO A 71 21.79 6.21 24.88
N ILE A 72 22.86 6.41 24.09
CA ILE A 72 23.99 5.47 24.03
C ILE A 72 24.79 5.52 25.33
N GLY A 73 24.93 4.36 25.96
CA GLY A 73 25.59 4.18 27.25
C GLY A 73 24.63 4.23 28.43
N GLU A 74 23.42 4.72 28.25
CA GLU A 74 22.40 4.79 29.30
C GLU A 74 21.74 3.43 29.57
N LYS A 75 21.11 3.31 30.74
CA LYS A 75 20.45 2.08 31.19
C LYS A 75 18.94 2.23 31.11
N ILE A 76 18.29 1.37 30.35
CA ILE A 76 16.84 1.26 30.31
C ILE A 76 16.36 0.07 31.13
N HIS A 77 15.21 0.24 31.79
CA HIS A 77 14.51 -0.83 32.48
C HIS A 77 13.41 -1.37 31.56
N ALA A 78 13.48 -2.64 31.22
CA ALA A 78 12.44 -3.35 30.48
C ALA A 78 11.72 -4.28 31.45
N GLN A 79 10.44 -4.05 31.65
CA GLN A 79 9.63 -4.83 32.61
C GLN A 79 8.32 -5.27 32.00
N ARG A 80 7.85 -6.43 32.40
CA ARG A 80 6.47 -6.86 32.21
C ARG A 80 5.84 -7.12 33.56
N VAL A 81 4.90 -6.29 33.94
CA VAL A 81 4.09 -6.51 35.12
C VAL A 81 3.04 -7.57 34.76
N ARG A 82 2.98 -8.61 35.60
CA ARG A 82 2.16 -9.81 35.47
C ARG A 82 0.77 -9.52 34.94
N GLN A 83 0.53 -9.80 33.68
CA GLN A 83 -0.83 -10.00 33.18
C GLN A 83 -1.30 -11.42 33.56
N ARG A 84 -2.59 -11.63 33.63
CA ARG A 84 -3.31 -12.80 34.20
C ARG A 84 -2.75 -14.20 33.80
N TRP A 85 -1.89 -14.27 32.79
CA TRP A 85 -1.30 -15.48 32.20
C TRP A 85 0.11 -15.18 31.66
N GLY A 86 1.11 -15.08 32.50
CA GLY A 86 2.50 -14.93 32.05
C GLY A 86 3.46 -14.63 33.19
N ASP A 87 4.74 -14.97 33.02
CA ASP A 87 5.77 -14.67 33.98
C ASP A 87 6.14 -13.18 33.97
N SER A 88 6.36 -12.60 35.13
CA SER A 88 6.88 -11.24 35.26
C SER A 88 8.40 -11.25 35.13
N PHE A 89 8.95 -10.31 34.40
CA PHE A 89 10.38 -10.07 34.37
C PHE A 89 10.67 -8.59 34.57
N ASP A 90 11.87 -8.32 35.06
CA ASP A 90 12.44 -6.98 35.18
C ASP A 90 13.93 -7.09 34.84
N ILE A 91 14.35 -6.40 33.79
CA ILE A 91 15.72 -6.44 33.30
C ILE A 91 16.22 -5.03 32.97
N THR A 92 17.47 -4.78 33.37
CA THR A 92 18.14 -3.53 33.02
C THR A 92 19.13 -3.78 31.91
N LEU A 93 18.97 -3.05 30.80
CA LEU A 93 19.77 -3.16 29.59
C LEU A 93 20.55 -1.87 29.34
N THR A 94 21.81 -1.97 28.92
CA THR A 94 22.59 -0.82 28.47
C THR A 94 22.37 -0.58 27.00
N VAL A 95 21.95 0.61 26.60
CA VAL A 95 21.75 0.99 25.21
C VAL A 95 23.10 1.16 24.52
N ILE A 96 23.33 0.42 23.43
CA ILE A 96 24.58 0.47 22.67
C ILE A 96 24.40 0.98 21.25
N GLY A 97 23.16 1.16 20.80
CA GLY A 97 22.85 1.69 19.48
C GLY A 97 21.39 2.03 19.30
N ILE A 98 21.12 2.81 18.26
CA ILE A 98 19.79 3.25 17.85
C ILE A 98 19.61 2.81 16.40
N MET A 99 18.49 2.18 16.09
CA MET A 99 18.12 1.78 14.73
C MET A 99 17.66 2.98 13.92
N GLU A 100 17.84 2.93 12.60
CA GLU A 100 17.24 3.90 11.68
C GLU A 100 15.71 3.88 11.76
N ALA A 101 15.08 5.04 11.51
CA ALA A 101 13.63 5.10 11.46
C ALA A 101 13.09 4.32 10.27
N LYS A 102 12.16 3.39 10.52
CA LYS A 102 11.54 2.56 9.49
C LYS A 102 10.11 2.99 9.18
N GLY A 103 9.50 3.71 10.08
CA GLY A 103 8.10 4.12 10.02
C GLY A 103 7.15 2.99 10.37
N ASP A 104 6.01 3.34 10.91
CA ASP A 104 4.92 2.40 11.19
C ASP A 104 4.01 2.32 9.97
N THR A 105 4.07 1.20 9.25
CA THR A 105 3.26 0.97 8.04
C THR A 105 2.20 -0.12 8.24
N GLY A 106 1.91 -0.49 9.49
CA GLY A 106 1.03 -1.61 9.82
C GLY A 106 1.69 -2.99 9.63
N VAL A 107 2.65 -3.12 8.71
CA VAL A 107 3.49 -4.32 8.55
C VAL A 107 4.73 -4.24 9.46
N THR A 108 5.19 -3.01 9.74
CA THR A 108 6.33 -2.68 10.60
C THR A 108 5.90 -2.17 11.97
N GLU A 109 4.65 -2.47 12.37
CA GLU A 109 4.08 -2.01 13.65
C GLU A 109 5.00 -2.37 14.83
N GLY A 110 5.38 -1.36 15.60
CA GLY A 110 6.22 -1.50 16.78
C GLY A 110 7.72 -1.71 16.50
N TRP A 111 8.21 -1.58 15.26
CA TRP A 111 9.65 -1.67 15.02
C TRP A 111 10.39 -0.49 15.60
N ASP A 112 9.94 0.72 15.32
CA ASP A 112 10.58 1.95 15.84
C ASP A 112 10.43 2.12 17.37
N THR A 113 9.54 1.37 18.01
CA THR A 113 9.37 1.30 19.47
C THR A 113 9.97 0.02 20.08
N SER A 114 10.80 -0.72 19.34
CA SER A 114 11.36 -1.99 19.83
C SER A 114 12.65 -1.83 20.60
N ILE A 115 12.89 -2.80 21.51
CA ILE A 115 14.16 -3.06 22.20
C ILE A 115 14.69 -4.37 21.66
N ILE A 116 15.88 -4.35 21.05
CA ILE A 116 16.51 -5.51 20.42
C ILE A 116 17.70 -5.92 21.26
N MET A 117 17.74 -7.17 21.69
CA MET A 117 18.80 -7.71 22.55
C MET A 117 19.32 -9.06 22.05
N PRO A 118 20.51 -9.54 22.50
CA PRO A 118 21.02 -10.85 22.13
C PRO A 118 20.06 -11.97 22.52
N LEU A 119 19.83 -12.93 21.61
CA LEU A 119 18.92 -14.07 21.81
C LEU A 119 19.23 -14.85 23.09
N LYS A 120 20.50 -15.13 23.36
CA LYS A 120 20.92 -15.86 24.55
C LYS A 120 20.51 -15.12 25.84
N THR A 121 20.75 -13.81 25.88
CA THR A 121 20.36 -12.97 27.01
C THR A 121 18.86 -12.98 27.22
N PHE A 122 18.08 -12.89 26.12
CA PHE A 122 16.62 -12.99 26.18
C PHE A 122 16.15 -14.35 26.72
N GLN A 123 16.71 -15.45 26.23
CA GLN A 123 16.38 -16.80 26.70
C GLN A 123 16.68 -17.01 28.18
N GLU A 124 17.82 -16.51 28.67
CA GLU A 124 18.25 -16.71 30.05
C GLU A 124 17.56 -15.74 31.04
N ARG A 125 17.19 -14.55 30.63
CA ARG A 125 16.72 -13.48 31.52
C ARG A 125 15.24 -13.11 31.39
N VAL A 126 14.63 -13.39 30.24
CA VAL A 126 13.26 -13.03 29.94
C VAL A 126 12.36 -14.25 29.83
N SER A 127 12.62 -15.14 28.88
CA SER A 127 11.73 -16.27 28.60
C SER A 127 11.96 -17.49 29.51
N GLY A 128 13.15 -17.62 30.10
CA GLY A 128 13.54 -18.83 30.88
C GLY A 128 13.55 -20.12 30.03
N SER A 129 13.38 -20.04 28.74
CA SER A 129 13.25 -21.16 27.80
C SER A 129 14.24 -21.03 26.64
N LYS A 130 14.75 -22.17 26.16
CA LYS A 130 15.57 -22.22 24.94
C LYS A 130 14.75 -22.41 23.67
N ARG A 131 13.43 -22.41 23.77
CA ARG A 131 12.54 -22.55 22.62
C ARG A 131 12.73 -21.32 21.70
N ILE A 132 12.70 -21.55 20.39
CA ILE A 132 12.74 -20.51 19.37
C ILE A 132 11.34 -20.44 18.76
N GLU A 133 10.78 -19.25 18.67
CA GLU A 133 9.43 -19.04 18.12
C GLU A 133 9.45 -18.88 16.60
N ARG A 134 10.50 -18.23 16.10
CA ARG A 134 10.61 -17.93 14.67
C ARG A 134 12.05 -18.08 14.19
N ILE A 135 12.22 -18.67 13.02
CA ILE A 135 13.47 -18.68 12.28
C ILE A 135 13.23 -18.02 10.94
N ARG A 136 13.94 -16.93 10.69
CA ARG A 136 13.88 -16.26 9.39
C ARG A 136 15.07 -16.69 8.54
N ALA A 137 14.79 -17.17 7.34
CA ALA A 137 15.79 -17.51 6.33
C ALA A 137 15.67 -16.54 5.15
N GLU A 138 16.82 -16.10 4.64
CA GLU A 138 16.91 -15.25 3.46
C GLU A 138 17.40 -16.10 2.28
N VAL A 139 16.70 -16.00 1.14
CA VAL A 139 17.05 -16.69 -0.10
C VAL A 139 17.66 -15.68 -1.08
N THR A 140 18.74 -16.05 -1.76
CA THR A 140 19.50 -15.17 -2.66
C THR A 140 18.75 -14.82 -3.95
N ASP A 141 17.83 -15.67 -4.40
CA ASP A 141 17.00 -15.45 -5.60
C ASP A 141 15.59 -15.98 -5.33
N VAL A 142 14.58 -15.19 -5.67
CA VAL A 142 13.16 -15.56 -5.55
C VAL A 142 12.83 -16.89 -6.23
N LYS A 143 13.53 -17.23 -7.31
CA LYS A 143 13.34 -18.50 -8.04
C LYS A 143 13.78 -19.74 -7.25
N LEU A 144 14.57 -19.56 -6.22
CA LEU A 144 15.07 -20.65 -5.37
C LEU A 144 14.20 -20.86 -4.13
N ILE A 145 13.14 -20.10 -3.93
CA ILE A 145 12.29 -20.18 -2.72
C ILE A 145 11.69 -21.56 -2.59
N ASP A 146 11.11 -22.14 -3.65
CA ASP A 146 10.48 -23.46 -3.60
C ASP A 146 11.50 -24.54 -3.22
N GLN A 147 12.73 -24.44 -3.77
CA GLN A 147 13.81 -25.36 -3.41
C GLN A 147 14.26 -25.15 -1.96
N ALA A 148 14.40 -23.91 -1.51
CA ALA A 148 14.77 -23.60 -0.13
C ALA A 148 13.73 -24.12 0.88
N VAL A 149 12.45 -24.03 0.56
CA VAL A 149 11.36 -24.58 1.38
C VAL A 149 11.50 -26.10 1.52
N ILE A 150 11.79 -26.81 0.44
CA ILE A 150 12.00 -28.26 0.45
C ILE A 150 13.22 -28.61 1.34
N GLU A 151 14.32 -27.90 1.18
CA GLU A 151 15.54 -28.11 1.97
C GLU A 151 15.33 -27.83 3.47
N VAL A 152 14.67 -26.73 3.80
CA VAL A 152 14.32 -26.38 5.19
C VAL A 152 13.40 -27.43 5.81
N ASN A 153 12.37 -27.86 5.07
CA ASN A 153 11.44 -28.88 5.55
C ASN A 153 12.13 -30.24 5.76
N ASP A 154 13.07 -30.61 4.89
CA ASP A 154 13.87 -31.85 5.03
C ASP A 154 14.76 -31.79 6.27
N VAL A 155 15.40 -30.65 6.56
CA VAL A 155 16.23 -30.45 7.76
C VAL A 155 15.37 -30.50 9.02
N LEU A 156 14.24 -29.77 9.05
CA LEU A 156 13.35 -29.72 10.21
C LEU A 156 12.74 -31.09 10.51
N SER A 157 12.26 -31.81 9.50
CA SER A 157 11.67 -33.14 9.67
C SER A 157 12.68 -34.19 10.15
N ARG A 158 13.95 -34.07 9.79
CA ARG A 158 15.00 -34.96 10.33
C ARG A 158 15.35 -34.63 11.77
N GLN A 159 15.34 -33.38 12.19
CA GLN A 159 15.67 -32.96 13.53
C GLN A 159 14.51 -33.09 14.51
N HIS A 160 13.28 -33.02 14.02
CA HIS A 160 12.05 -33.12 14.80
C HIS A 160 11.12 -34.21 14.24
N PRO A 161 11.51 -35.50 14.32
CA PRO A 161 10.71 -36.58 13.78
C PRO A 161 9.42 -36.74 14.59
N GLY A 162 8.28 -36.50 13.94
CA GLY A 162 6.96 -36.63 14.56
C GLY A 162 6.36 -35.33 15.11
N ASP A 163 7.10 -34.25 15.10
CA ASP A 163 6.61 -32.92 15.43
C ASP A 163 6.17 -32.17 14.16
N ASN A 164 4.87 -31.94 13.99
CA ASN A 164 4.33 -31.07 12.96
C ASN A 164 4.02 -29.66 13.51
N GLU A 165 4.76 -29.24 14.53
CA GLU A 165 4.53 -27.95 15.22
C GLU A 165 5.23 -26.74 14.55
N TYR A 166 5.76 -26.89 13.34
CA TYR A 166 6.31 -25.75 12.62
C TYR A 166 5.54 -25.44 11.33
N GLU A 167 5.36 -24.20 11.05
CA GLU A 167 4.75 -23.68 9.83
C GLU A 167 5.82 -22.91 9.05
N ILE A 168 5.91 -23.20 7.74
CA ILE A 168 6.83 -22.48 6.85
C ILE A 168 6.03 -21.38 6.15
N TRP A 169 6.41 -20.17 6.44
CA TRP A 169 5.75 -18.98 5.92
C TRP A 169 6.60 -18.35 4.83
N MET A 170 6.00 -18.07 3.68
CA MET A 170 6.69 -17.45 2.54
C MET A 170 6.17 -16.04 2.31
N ALA A 171 7.05 -15.04 2.36
CA ALA A 171 6.69 -13.65 2.05
C ALA A 171 6.11 -13.49 0.63
N THR A 172 6.48 -14.38 -0.30
CA THR A 172 5.91 -14.39 -1.67
C THR A 172 4.43 -14.76 -1.71
N GLU A 173 3.94 -15.59 -0.79
CA GLU A 173 2.51 -15.94 -0.72
C GLU A 173 1.66 -14.75 -0.26
N GLU A 174 2.17 -13.95 0.66
CA GLU A 174 1.52 -12.71 1.07
C GLU A 174 1.45 -11.70 -0.06
N LEU A 175 2.57 -11.49 -0.76
CA LEU A 175 2.60 -10.61 -1.92
C LEU A 175 1.64 -11.09 -3.00
N ALA A 176 1.61 -12.38 -3.30
CA ALA A 176 0.67 -12.96 -4.26
C ALA A 176 -0.79 -12.79 -3.83
N THR A 177 -1.06 -12.86 -2.53
CA THR A 177 -2.40 -12.63 -1.99
C THR A 177 -2.78 -11.14 -2.07
N ALA A 178 -1.87 -10.25 -1.73
CA ALA A 178 -2.06 -8.81 -1.88
C ALA A 178 -2.31 -8.41 -3.35
N ASP A 179 -1.55 -9.00 -4.29
CA ASP A 179 -1.75 -8.80 -5.72
C ASP A 179 -3.13 -9.28 -6.19
N LYS A 180 -3.60 -10.44 -5.72
CA LYS A 180 -4.95 -10.95 -6.03
C LYS A 180 -6.03 -10.01 -5.50
N VAL A 181 -5.92 -9.55 -4.25
CA VAL A 181 -6.85 -8.58 -3.66
C VAL A 181 -6.83 -7.28 -4.46
N GLY A 182 -5.64 -6.77 -4.79
CA GLY A 182 -5.48 -5.59 -5.64
C GLY A 182 -6.12 -5.75 -7.03
N MET A 183 -6.00 -6.92 -7.64
CA MET A 183 -6.64 -7.22 -8.92
C MET A 183 -8.18 -7.24 -8.80
N ILE A 184 -8.72 -7.86 -7.75
CA ILE A 184 -10.17 -7.89 -7.48
C ILE A 184 -10.70 -6.47 -7.30
N MET A 185 -10.01 -5.64 -6.51
CA MET A 185 -10.37 -4.22 -6.32
C MET A 185 -10.36 -3.43 -7.64
N LYS A 186 -9.33 -3.62 -8.47
CA LYS A 186 -9.26 -2.99 -9.81
C LYS A 186 -10.43 -3.40 -10.70
N LEU A 187 -10.81 -4.68 -10.68
CA LEU A 187 -11.96 -5.19 -11.44
C LEU A 187 -13.28 -4.60 -10.94
N MET A 188 -13.48 -4.52 -9.62
CA MET A 188 -14.68 -3.92 -9.03
C MET A 188 -14.80 -2.44 -9.38
N LEU A 189 -13.72 -1.67 -9.16
CA LEU A 189 -13.69 -0.23 -9.51
C LEU A 189 -13.87 0.00 -11.01
N GLY A 190 -13.25 -0.83 -11.85
CA GLY A 190 -13.42 -0.82 -13.30
C GLY A 190 -14.86 -1.11 -13.72
N GLY A 191 -15.52 -2.06 -13.05
CA GLY A 191 -16.94 -2.34 -13.25
C GLY A 191 -17.84 -1.14 -12.94
N ILE A 192 -17.64 -0.53 -11.77
CA ILE A 192 -18.39 0.69 -11.37
C ILE A 192 -18.14 1.83 -12.37
N ALA A 193 -16.88 2.06 -12.74
CA ALA A 193 -16.51 3.07 -13.73
C ALA A 193 -17.16 2.82 -15.10
N SER A 194 -17.23 1.56 -15.53
CA SER A 194 -17.87 1.17 -16.80
C SER A 194 -19.36 1.49 -16.80
N ILE A 195 -20.06 1.21 -15.70
CA ILE A 195 -21.49 1.57 -15.55
C ILE A 195 -21.66 3.09 -15.58
N ALA A 196 -20.83 3.83 -14.86
CA ALA A 196 -20.86 5.30 -14.86
C ALA A 196 -20.63 5.88 -16.28
N LEU A 197 -19.68 5.30 -17.02
CA LEU A 197 -19.41 5.69 -18.42
C LEU A 197 -20.58 5.38 -19.36
N LEU A 198 -21.28 4.26 -19.19
CA LEU A 198 -22.48 3.94 -19.95
C LEU A 198 -23.59 4.97 -19.70
N VAL A 199 -23.82 5.32 -18.43
CA VAL A 199 -24.83 6.34 -18.07
C VAL A 199 -24.46 7.71 -18.66
N ALA A 200 -23.19 8.11 -18.53
CA ALA A 200 -22.69 9.35 -19.14
C ALA A 200 -22.83 9.35 -20.67
N GLY A 201 -22.53 8.22 -21.33
CA GLY A 201 -22.69 8.05 -22.77
C GLY A 201 -24.15 8.19 -23.23
N ILE A 202 -25.09 7.62 -22.48
CA ILE A 202 -26.52 7.81 -22.72
C ILE A 202 -26.89 9.29 -22.57
N GLY A 203 -26.32 9.99 -21.59
CA GLY A 203 -26.48 11.44 -21.41
C GLY A 203 -25.99 12.22 -22.62
N ILE A 204 -24.81 11.91 -23.16
CA ILE A 204 -24.27 12.52 -24.37
C ILE A 204 -25.23 12.26 -25.57
N MET A 205 -25.66 11.03 -25.73
CA MET A 205 -26.60 10.68 -26.80
C MET A 205 -27.88 11.49 -26.72
N ASN A 206 -28.47 11.67 -25.54
CA ASN A 206 -29.69 12.43 -25.34
C ASN A 206 -29.48 13.92 -25.65
N ILE A 207 -28.40 14.53 -25.17
CA ILE A 207 -28.06 15.94 -25.47
C ILE A 207 -27.87 16.13 -26.97
N MET A 208 -27.18 15.22 -27.63
CA MET A 208 -26.96 15.27 -29.07
C MET A 208 -28.27 15.10 -29.87
N LEU A 209 -29.20 14.24 -29.43
CA LEU A 209 -30.52 14.10 -30.07
C LEU A 209 -31.34 15.38 -29.96
N ILE A 210 -31.31 16.07 -28.82
CA ILE A 210 -31.92 17.37 -28.61
C ILE A 210 -31.28 18.41 -29.55
N SER A 211 -29.96 18.51 -29.57
CA SER A 211 -29.20 19.42 -30.42
C SER A 211 -29.53 19.21 -31.93
N VAL A 212 -29.60 17.94 -32.36
CA VAL A 212 -30.02 17.61 -33.76
C VAL A 212 -31.44 18.07 -34.05
N THR A 213 -32.39 17.91 -33.10
CA THR A 213 -33.77 18.34 -33.31
C THR A 213 -33.91 19.87 -33.35
N GLU A 214 -33.20 20.58 -32.47
CA GLU A 214 -33.20 22.05 -32.47
C GLU A 214 -32.55 22.64 -33.72
N ARG A 215 -31.51 22.02 -34.26
CA ARG A 215 -30.80 22.47 -35.47
C ARG A 215 -31.32 21.83 -36.76
N THR A 216 -32.50 21.19 -36.74
CA THR A 216 -33.06 20.49 -37.91
C THR A 216 -33.13 21.35 -39.14
N LYS A 217 -33.66 22.61 -39.04
CA LYS A 217 -33.78 23.56 -40.15
C LYS A 217 -32.40 23.96 -40.73
N GLU A 218 -31.43 24.16 -39.88
CA GLU A 218 -30.03 24.47 -40.27
C GLU A 218 -29.38 23.30 -41.04
N ILE A 219 -29.57 22.06 -40.58
CA ILE A 219 -29.10 20.85 -41.26
C ILE A 219 -29.77 20.74 -42.64
N GLY A 220 -31.07 20.99 -42.70
CA GLY A 220 -31.82 20.99 -43.96
C GLY A 220 -31.29 22.01 -44.95
N LEU A 221 -31.03 23.23 -44.50
CA LEU A 221 -30.49 24.31 -45.33
C LEU A 221 -29.07 23.95 -45.85
N ARG A 222 -28.18 23.48 -44.99
CA ARG A 222 -26.82 23.03 -45.39
C ARG A 222 -26.89 21.96 -46.47
N LYS A 223 -27.78 21.00 -46.33
CA LYS A 223 -27.98 19.94 -47.35
C LYS A 223 -28.60 20.45 -48.64
N ALA A 224 -29.53 21.43 -48.57
CA ALA A 224 -30.12 22.05 -49.74
C ALA A 224 -29.07 22.79 -50.62
N ILE A 225 -28.04 23.36 -49.98
CA ILE A 225 -26.94 24.04 -50.66
C ILE A 225 -25.77 23.10 -51.01
N GLY A 226 -25.90 21.77 -50.78
CA GLY A 226 -24.97 20.75 -51.27
C GLY A 226 -24.08 20.05 -50.26
N ALA A 227 -24.28 20.22 -48.96
CA ALA A 227 -23.53 19.48 -47.95
C ALA A 227 -23.76 17.97 -48.05
N LYS A 228 -22.68 17.20 -48.07
CA LYS A 228 -22.74 15.73 -48.13
C LYS A 228 -23.10 15.14 -46.76
N LYS A 229 -23.66 13.93 -46.76
CA LYS A 229 -24.02 13.19 -45.55
C LYS A 229 -22.81 13.04 -44.61
N ARG A 230 -21.60 12.87 -45.17
CA ARG A 230 -20.36 12.73 -44.40
C ARG A 230 -20.00 14.03 -43.65
N ASP A 231 -20.27 15.18 -44.23
CA ASP A 231 -19.92 16.47 -43.62
C ASP A 231 -20.76 16.70 -42.35
N ILE A 232 -22.07 16.42 -42.44
CA ILE A 232 -23.00 16.51 -41.31
C ILE A 232 -22.63 15.44 -40.25
N LEU A 233 -22.33 14.22 -40.67
CA LEU A 233 -21.91 13.16 -39.75
C LEU A 233 -20.64 13.54 -38.97
N LEU A 234 -19.61 14.01 -39.67
CA LEU A 234 -18.33 14.42 -39.04
C LEU A 234 -18.53 15.60 -38.09
N GLN A 235 -19.35 16.57 -38.47
CA GLN A 235 -19.65 17.72 -37.60
C GLN A 235 -20.19 17.29 -36.25
N PHE A 236 -21.21 16.43 -36.21
CA PHE A 236 -21.79 15.94 -34.95
C PHE A 236 -20.91 14.96 -34.20
N LEU A 237 -20.09 14.16 -34.89
CA LEU A 237 -19.09 13.32 -34.25
C LEU A 237 -17.98 14.13 -33.58
N VAL A 238 -17.51 15.19 -34.22
CA VAL A 238 -16.52 16.10 -33.61
C VAL A 238 -17.13 16.81 -32.42
N GLU A 239 -18.40 17.25 -32.50
CA GLU A 239 -19.11 17.88 -31.39
C GLU A 239 -19.24 16.94 -30.19
N SER A 240 -19.64 15.67 -30.38
CA SER A 240 -19.70 14.68 -29.30
C SER A 240 -18.32 14.32 -28.74
N ALA A 241 -17.30 14.24 -29.60
CA ALA A 241 -15.94 13.98 -29.17
C ALA A 241 -15.37 15.13 -28.32
N THR A 242 -15.64 16.40 -28.71
CA THR A 242 -15.18 17.56 -27.94
C THR A 242 -15.84 17.66 -26.56
N LEU A 243 -17.14 17.34 -26.46
CA LEU A 243 -17.85 17.24 -25.19
C LEU A 243 -17.21 16.17 -24.26
N SER A 244 -16.95 15.00 -24.82
CA SER A 244 -16.31 13.90 -24.07
C SER A 244 -14.88 14.21 -23.65
N LEU A 245 -14.10 14.86 -24.52
CA LEU A 245 -12.73 15.28 -24.22
C LEU A 245 -12.70 16.31 -23.09
N GLY A 246 -13.59 17.31 -23.15
CA GLY A 246 -13.73 18.30 -22.07
C GLY A 246 -14.06 17.63 -20.74
N GLY A 247 -15.07 16.74 -20.75
CA GLY A 247 -15.43 15.94 -19.56
C GLY A 247 -14.30 15.05 -19.08
N GLY A 248 -13.56 14.40 -19.99
CA GLY A 248 -12.42 13.55 -19.66
C GLY A 248 -11.27 14.30 -19.00
N ILE A 249 -10.91 15.48 -19.51
CA ILE A 249 -9.89 16.36 -18.91
C ILE A 249 -10.29 16.79 -17.50
N LEU A 250 -11.52 17.27 -17.35
CA LEU A 250 -12.06 17.65 -16.04
C LEU A 250 -12.11 16.45 -15.08
N GLY A 251 -12.52 15.28 -15.58
CA GLY A 251 -12.54 14.04 -14.80
C GLY A 251 -11.17 13.62 -14.28
N ILE A 252 -10.13 13.71 -15.12
CA ILE A 252 -8.75 13.43 -14.70
C ILE A 252 -8.31 14.44 -13.63
N PHE A 253 -8.56 15.73 -13.85
CA PHE A 253 -8.19 16.77 -12.88
C PHE A 253 -8.87 16.55 -11.53
N PHE A 254 -10.19 16.36 -11.51
CA PHE A 254 -10.92 16.10 -10.27
C PHE A 254 -10.54 14.76 -9.64
N GLY A 255 -10.27 13.72 -10.43
CA GLY A 255 -9.83 12.42 -9.93
C GLY A 255 -8.50 12.51 -9.20
N VAL A 256 -7.51 13.21 -9.75
CA VAL A 256 -6.22 13.45 -9.11
C VAL A 256 -6.38 14.32 -7.86
N PHE A 257 -7.13 15.41 -7.96
CA PHE A 257 -7.37 16.32 -6.84
C PHE A 257 -8.06 15.61 -5.66
N LEU A 258 -9.13 14.87 -5.91
CA LEU A 258 -9.85 14.11 -4.90
C LEU A 258 -8.97 12.97 -4.33
N GLY A 259 -8.19 12.31 -5.17
CA GLY A 259 -7.23 11.28 -4.72
C GLY A 259 -6.22 11.83 -3.71
N HIS A 260 -5.60 12.97 -4.00
CA HIS A 260 -4.67 13.61 -3.08
C HIS A 260 -5.33 14.11 -1.79
N THR A 261 -6.50 14.75 -1.90
CA THR A 261 -7.21 15.24 -0.71
C THR A 261 -7.66 14.11 0.21
N THR A 262 -8.17 13.02 -0.37
CA THR A 262 -8.60 11.84 0.41
C THR A 262 -7.39 11.15 1.06
N ALA A 263 -6.28 11.00 0.35
CA ALA A 263 -5.07 10.41 0.93
C ALA A 263 -4.51 11.23 2.09
N ASN A 264 -4.47 12.56 1.95
CA ASN A 264 -4.03 13.45 3.03
C ASN A 264 -4.98 13.39 4.24
N LEU A 265 -6.31 13.31 4.01
CA LEU A 265 -7.26 13.14 5.09
C LEU A 265 -7.09 11.82 5.83
N ILE A 266 -6.89 10.72 5.11
CA ILE A 266 -6.66 9.39 5.71
C ILE A 266 -5.34 9.40 6.49
N SER A 267 -4.25 9.95 5.93
CA SER A 267 -2.97 10.06 6.62
C SER A 267 -3.09 10.83 7.94
N ASN A 268 -3.80 11.95 7.94
CA ASN A 268 -3.96 12.78 9.14
C ASN A 268 -4.94 12.20 10.19
N MET A 269 -5.88 11.34 9.79
CA MET A 269 -6.91 10.79 10.69
C MET A 269 -6.59 9.41 11.24
N VAL A 270 -5.83 8.61 10.50
CA VAL A 270 -5.64 7.17 10.79
C VAL A 270 -4.20 6.86 11.18
N TRP A 271 -3.23 7.58 10.60
CA TRP A 271 -1.80 7.36 10.86
C TRP A 271 -1.09 8.71 10.96
N GLU A 272 -0.82 9.17 12.17
CA GLU A 272 -0.22 10.49 12.42
C GLU A 272 1.18 10.67 11.78
N ASP A 273 1.91 9.56 11.50
CA ASP A 273 3.29 9.60 10.97
C ASP A 273 3.48 8.93 9.59
N THR A 274 2.43 8.37 8.99
CA THR A 274 2.58 7.65 7.72
C THR A 274 1.88 8.35 6.58
N GLN A 275 2.64 8.85 5.61
CA GLN A 275 2.08 9.43 4.39
C GLN A 275 1.59 8.31 3.46
N TRP A 276 0.28 8.31 3.18
CA TRP A 276 -0.28 7.41 2.18
C TRP A 276 0.27 7.76 0.78
N PRO A 277 1.01 6.85 0.11
CA PRO A 277 1.65 7.16 -1.15
C PRO A 277 0.61 7.35 -2.26
N VAL A 278 0.47 8.57 -2.74
CA VAL A 278 -0.34 8.87 -3.92
C VAL A 278 0.57 9.01 -5.12
N SER A 279 0.48 8.07 -6.05
CA SER A 279 1.23 8.14 -7.29
C SER A 279 0.30 8.47 -8.46
N PHE A 280 0.63 9.52 -9.21
CA PHE A 280 -0.01 9.80 -10.50
C PHE A 280 0.54 8.84 -11.55
N SER A 281 -0.35 8.09 -12.21
CA SER A 281 0.02 7.20 -13.32
C SER A 281 -0.33 7.85 -14.66
N PRO A 282 0.66 8.34 -15.43
CA PRO A 282 0.41 8.92 -16.75
C PRO A 282 -0.25 7.94 -17.73
N SER A 283 0.10 6.65 -17.65
CA SER A 283 -0.49 5.61 -18.49
C SER A 283 -1.98 5.41 -18.21
N ALA A 284 -2.39 5.44 -16.93
CA ALA A 284 -3.80 5.36 -16.55
C ALA A 284 -4.59 6.59 -17.05
N ALA A 285 -4.00 7.78 -16.97
CA ALA A 285 -4.61 9.01 -17.49
C ALA A 285 -4.81 8.95 -19.02
N ILE A 286 -3.83 8.46 -19.77
CA ILE A 286 -3.94 8.27 -21.23
C ILE A 286 -5.05 7.27 -21.57
N VAL A 287 -5.11 6.14 -20.86
CA VAL A 287 -6.16 5.14 -21.05
C VAL A 287 -7.54 5.74 -20.77
N ALA A 288 -7.70 6.46 -19.66
CA ALA A 288 -8.95 7.13 -19.30
C ALA A 288 -9.38 8.14 -20.39
N PHE A 289 -8.45 8.91 -20.94
CA PHE A 289 -8.69 9.86 -22.00
C PHE A 289 -9.16 9.17 -23.30
N ILE A 290 -8.49 8.08 -23.71
CA ILE A 290 -8.87 7.30 -24.89
C ILE A 290 -10.26 6.69 -24.72
N VAL A 291 -10.54 6.12 -23.54
CA VAL A 291 -11.86 5.53 -23.23
C VAL A 291 -12.95 6.59 -23.24
N ALA A 292 -12.73 7.77 -22.64
CA ALA A 292 -13.68 8.88 -22.67
C ALA A 292 -14.00 9.29 -24.11
N MET A 293 -12.98 9.44 -24.96
CA MET A 293 -13.15 9.76 -26.38
C MET A 293 -13.96 8.67 -27.12
N ALA A 294 -13.63 7.42 -26.90
CA ALA A 294 -14.33 6.29 -27.52
C ALA A 294 -15.82 6.25 -27.14
N VAL A 295 -16.14 6.53 -25.88
CA VAL A 295 -17.53 6.63 -25.39
C VAL A 295 -18.26 7.79 -26.09
N GLY A 296 -17.65 8.95 -26.20
CA GLY A 296 -18.25 10.09 -26.89
C GLY A 296 -18.55 9.84 -28.37
N VAL A 297 -17.58 9.23 -29.07
CA VAL A 297 -17.75 8.85 -30.47
C VAL A 297 -18.83 7.77 -30.62
N PHE A 298 -18.81 6.75 -29.76
CA PHE A 298 -19.77 5.64 -29.84
C PHE A 298 -21.21 6.10 -29.60
N PHE A 299 -21.45 6.85 -28.52
CA PHE A 299 -22.80 7.34 -28.21
C PHE A 299 -23.21 8.53 -29.09
N GLY A 300 -22.28 9.29 -29.65
CA GLY A 300 -22.53 10.36 -30.63
C GLY A 300 -22.84 9.84 -32.03
N LEU A 301 -22.48 8.59 -32.36
CA LEU A 301 -22.64 8.03 -33.71
C LEU A 301 -24.11 7.93 -34.11
N TYR A 302 -25.00 7.47 -33.23
CA TYR A 302 -26.43 7.32 -33.53
C TYR A 302 -27.10 8.67 -33.84
N PRO A 303 -27.03 9.73 -33.00
CA PRO A 303 -27.59 11.02 -33.32
C PRO A 303 -26.96 11.67 -34.57
N ALA A 304 -25.66 11.53 -34.77
CA ALA A 304 -24.95 12.01 -35.95
C ALA A 304 -25.44 11.34 -37.23
N GLN A 305 -25.67 10.04 -37.21
CA GLN A 305 -26.26 9.31 -38.36
C GLN A 305 -27.69 9.75 -38.62
N LYS A 306 -28.49 9.97 -37.58
CA LYS A 306 -29.88 10.47 -37.72
C LYS A 306 -29.90 11.84 -38.39
N ALA A 307 -29.03 12.76 -37.97
CA ALA A 307 -28.85 14.07 -38.60
C ALA A 307 -28.39 13.93 -40.08
N ALA A 308 -27.41 13.07 -40.34
CA ALA A 308 -26.87 12.85 -41.68
C ALA A 308 -27.85 12.19 -42.66
N ARG A 309 -28.86 11.48 -42.18
CA ARG A 309 -29.87 10.81 -43.03
C ARG A 309 -31.09 11.66 -43.32
N MET A 310 -31.35 12.78 -42.58
CA MET A 310 -32.48 13.67 -42.86
C MET A 310 -32.45 14.21 -44.28
N THR A 311 -33.60 14.26 -44.91
CA THR A 311 -33.76 14.93 -46.22
C THR A 311 -33.99 16.42 -46.07
N PRO A 312 -33.55 17.29 -46.99
CA PRO A 312 -33.83 18.74 -46.94
C PRO A 312 -35.33 19.07 -46.79
N VAL A 313 -36.15 18.31 -47.48
CA VAL A 313 -37.63 18.50 -47.48
C VAL A 313 -38.23 18.21 -46.10
N GLU A 314 -37.81 17.08 -45.45
CA GLU A 314 -38.28 16.73 -44.12
C GLU A 314 -37.78 17.72 -43.05
N ALA A 315 -36.54 18.21 -43.21
CA ALA A 315 -35.95 19.16 -42.28
C ALA A 315 -36.57 20.56 -42.33
N LEU A 316 -36.99 21.00 -43.48
CA LEU A 316 -37.63 22.33 -43.68
C LEU A 316 -39.15 22.32 -43.44
N ARG A 317 -39.82 21.14 -43.49
CA ARG A 317 -41.25 20.97 -43.28
C ARG A 317 -41.65 20.84 -41.80
N ARG A 318 -40.71 20.56 -40.90
CA ARG A 318 -40.96 20.47 -39.45
C ARG A 318 -41.16 21.90 -38.89
N GLU A 319 -42.36 22.18 -38.43
CA GLU A 319 -42.69 23.33 -37.57
C GLU A 319 -42.16 23.13 -36.15
#